data_c0acbea8f74a5f390568397de752cd2f
#
_entry.id   c0acbea8f74a5f390568397de752cd2f
#
_cell.length_a   1.000
_cell.length_b   1.000
_cell.length_c   1.000
_cell.angle_alpha   90.00
_cell.angle_beta   90.00
_cell.angle_gamma   90.00
#
_symmetry.space_group_name_H-M   'P 1'
#
loop_
_entity.id
_entity.type
_entity.pdbx_description
1 polymer ?
#
loop_
_entity_poly.entity_id
_entity_poly.type
_entity_poly.pdbx_seq_one_letter_code
_entity_poly.pdbx_strand_id
1 'polypeptide(L)'
;MGWGERMVTNTKDQDDDINNSLQILQTWFSSSFPIGSYAYSHGLEAMIEDKIIKNEEDIFDFIQSIVVHGTCKNDLIFLKSTYEGEELNDLALAMCSSKERKIETLAMGNAFIKILKESWKFELPANMAYPICLGKAGLHFKIPIELTSLFYLQSFTSNLINICVKHVPLGQKIGQDCIVNTMPNSLFI
;
A
#
# COMPACT_ATOMS: atom_id res chain seq x y z
N MET A 1 -11.42 50.14 -14.61
CA MET A 1 -11.62 48.81 -15.25
C MET A 1 -10.35 48.03 -15.08
N GLY A 2 -10.29 47.20 -14.03
CA GLY A 2 -9.17 46.32 -13.72
C GLY A 2 -9.47 44.96 -14.28
N TRP A 3 -8.68 44.51 -15.22
CA TRP A 3 -8.73 43.12 -15.73
C TRP A 3 -7.95 42.25 -14.74
N GLY A 4 -8.68 41.30 -14.12
CA GLY A 4 -8.09 40.34 -13.24
C GLY A 4 -7.10 39.47 -14.00
N GLU A 5 -5.86 39.45 -13.52
CA GLU A 5 -4.86 38.45 -13.89
C GLU A 5 -5.42 37.07 -13.47
N ARG A 6 -5.83 36.27 -14.46
CA ARG A 6 -6.01 34.83 -14.27
C ARG A 6 -4.63 34.27 -14.01
N MET A 7 -4.38 33.77 -12.79
CA MET A 7 -3.24 32.91 -12.52
C MET A 7 -3.31 31.72 -13.48
N VAL A 8 -2.48 31.74 -14.49
CA VAL A 8 -2.16 30.56 -15.31
C VAL A 8 -1.26 29.71 -14.42
N THR A 9 -1.84 28.78 -13.66
CA THR A 9 -1.07 27.71 -13.02
C THR A 9 -0.33 26.99 -14.14
N ASN A 10 1.01 27.00 -14.03
CA ASN A 10 1.88 26.46 -15.06
C ASN A 10 1.67 24.93 -15.09
N THR A 11 0.97 24.43 -16.12
CA THR A 11 0.70 22.99 -16.29
C THR A 11 1.99 22.16 -16.26
N LYS A 12 3.11 22.71 -16.65
CA LYS A 12 4.41 22.07 -16.65
C LYS A 12 4.91 21.79 -15.23
N ASP A 13 4.70 22.70 -14.29
CA ASP A 13 5.13 22.51 -12.89
C ASP A 13 4.29 21.40 -12.22
N GLN A 14 3.00 21.33 -12.54
CA GLN A 14 2.11 20.24 -12.04
C GLN A 14 2.51 18.87 -12.62
N ASP A 15 2.86 18.79 -13.89
CA ASP A 15 3.32 17.56 -14.52
C ASP A 15 4.66 17.08 -13.93
N ASP A 16 5.57 18.01 -13.63
CA ASP A 16 6.86 17.71 -13.01
C ASP A 16 6.67 17.19 -11.56
N ASP A 17 5.75 17.76 -10.78
CA ASP A 17 5.42 17.32 -9.42
C ASP A 17 4.77 15.91 -9.41
N ILE A 18 3.89 15.62 -10.36
CA ILE A 18 3.29 14.28 -10.52
C ILE A 18 4.35 13.26 -10.91
N ASN A 19 5.22 13.59 -11.87
CA ASN A 19 6.29 12.68 -12.30
C ASN A 19 7.27 12.37 -11.16
N ASN A 20 7.62 13.34 -10.34
CA ASN A 20 8.44 13.12 -9.14
C ASN A 20 7.73 12.19 -8.14
N SER A 21 6.45 12.43 -7.89
CA SER A 21 5.62 11.58 -7.00
C SER A 21 5.59 10.12 -7.48
N LEU A 22 5.40 9.90 -8.79
CA LEU A 22 5.41 8.57 -9.38
C LEU A 22 6.77 7.87 -9.23
N GLN A 23 7.89 8.57 -9.42
CA GLN A 23 9.23 8.01 -9.21
C GLN A 23 9.47 7.60 -7.76
N ILE A 24 9.05 8.42 -6.80
CA ILE A 24 9.14 8.12 -5.37
C ILE A 24 8.31 6.86 -5.06
N LEU A 25 7.04 6.83 -5.46
CA LEU A 25 6.15 5.70 -5.19
C LEU A 25 6.63 4.41 -5.87
N GLN A 26 7.10 4.51 -7.11
CA GLN A 26 7.70 3.36 -7.81
C GLN A 26 8.90 2.81 -7.05
N THR A 27 9.69 3.66 -6.40
CA THR A 27 10.81 3.25 -5.56
C THR A 27 10.32 2.58 -4.27
N TRP A 28 9.40 3.21 -3.53
CA TRP A 28 8.90 2.71 -2.23
C TRP A 28 8.14 1.40 -2.34
N PHE A 29 7.41 1.20 -3.45
CA PHE A 29 6.61 0.01 -3.68
C PHE A 29 7.27 -1.00 -4.62
N SER A 30 8.53 -0.79 -4.98
CA SER A 30 9.27 -1.76 -5.77
C SER A 30 9.62 -3.00 -4.96
N SER A 31 9.81 -4.11 -5.65
CA SER A 31 10.24 -5.37 -5.05
C SER A 31 11.64 -5.31 -4.42
N SER A 32 12.45 -4.33 -4.80
CA SER A 32 13.79 -4.10 -4.27
C SER A 32 13.81 -3.21 -3.02
N PHE A 33 12.69 -2.58 -2.65
CA PHE A 33 12.64 -1.76 -1.45
C PHE A 33 12.61 -2.65 -0.20
N PRO A 34 13.54 -2.50 0.74
CA PRO A 34 13.84 -3.53 1.75
C PRO A 34 12.94 -3.44 2.99
N ILE A 35 11.63 -3.54 2.84
CA ILE A 35 10.66 -3.56 3.96
C ILE A 35 10.17 -4.97 4.31
N GLY A 36 10.51 -5.99 3.51
CA GLY A 36 10.16 -7.37 3.79
C GLY A 36 8.69 -7.73 3.56
N SER A 37 7.93 -6.96 2.78
CA SER A 37 6.50 -7.18 2.54
C SER A 37 6.13 -8.55 1.96
N TYR A 38 7.08 -9.22 1.29
CA TYR A 38 6.88 -10.54 0.67
C TYR A 38 6.77 -11.70 1.67
N ALA A 39 7.07 -11.47 2.95
CA ALA A 39 7.06 -12.50 3.96
C ALA A 39 5.67 -12.78 4.56
N TYR A 40 4.65 -12.00 4.16
CA TYR A 40 3.36 -12.01 4.84
C TYR A 40 2.23 -12.39 3.89
N SER A 41 1.62 -13.56 4.17
CA SER A 41 0.55 -14.14 3.36
C SER A 41 -0.87 -13.84 3.86
N HIS A 42 -1.02 -13.20 5.01
CA HIS A 42 -2.33 -12.94 5.65
C HIS A 42 -3.21 -14.19 5.81
N GLY A 43 -2.58 -15.34 6.10
CA GLY A 43 -3.28 -16.61 6.24
C GLY A 43 -3.53 -17.36 4.93
N LEU A 44 -3.18 -16.77 3.79
CA LEU A 44 -3.42 -17.33 2.45
C LEU A 44 -2.74 -18.70 2.25
N GLU A 45 -1.49 -18.86 2.70
CA GLU A 45 -0.76 -20.13 2.59
C GLU A 45 -1.48 -21.25 3.32
N ALA A 46 -1.97 -21.01 4.55
CA ALA A 46 -2.77 -21.99 5.28
C ALA A 46 -4.07 -22.35 4.56
N MET A 47 -4.76 -21.35 4.00
CA MET A 47 -6.00 -21.59 3.22
C MET A 47 -5.74 -22.40 1.94
N ILE A 48 -4.58 -22.24 1.32
CA ILE A 48 -4.16 -23.04 0.16
C ILE A 48 -3.84 -24.48 0.61
N GLU A 49 -3.08 -24.63 1.70
CA GLU A 49 -2.71 -25.96 2.26
C GLU A 49 -3.95 -26.74 2.69
N ASP A 50 -4.90 -26.08 3.32
CA ASP A 50 -6.20 -26.66 3.72
C ASP A 50 -7.16 -26.86 2.52
N LYS A 51 -6.74 -26.55 1.31
CA LYS A 51 -7.53 -26.67 0.08
C LYS A 51 -8.84 -25.87 0.11
N ILE A 52 -8.86 -24.75 0.79
CA ILE A 52 -9.94 -23.77 0.76
C ILE A 52 -9.81 -22.95 -0.54
N ILE A 53 -8.60 -22.51 -0.85
CA ILE A 53 -8.29 -21.80 -2.11
C ILE A 53 -7.66 -22.80 -3.09
N LYS A 54 -8.31 -23.03 -4.25
CA LYS A 54 -7.94 -24.06 -5.22
C LYS A 54 -7.85 -23.55 -6.65
N ASN A 55 -8.54 -22.47 -6.98
CA ASN A 55 -8.72 -21.99 -8.34
C ASN A 55 -8.71 -20.45 -8.37
N GLU A 56 -8.84 -19.88 -9.57
CA GLU A 56 -8.81 -18.45 -9.82
C GLU A 56 -9.94 -17.69 -9.10
N GLU A 57 -11.15 -18.25 -9.08
CA GLU A 57 -12.33 -17.66 -8.45
C GLU A 57 -12.14 -17.52 -6.93
N ASP A 58 -11.65 -18.58 -6.27
CA ASP A 58 -11.34 -18.58 -4.84
C ASP A 58 -10.30 -17.50 -4.50
N ILE A 59 -9.27 -17.32 -5.34
CA ILE A 59 -8.24 -16.29 -5.17
C ILE A 59 -8.85 -14.90 -5.30
N PHE A 60 -9.66 -14.67 -6.32
CA PHE A 60 -10.31 -13.39 -6.55
C PHE A 60 -11.21 -13.01 -5.39
N ASP A 61 -12.06 -13.93 -4.93
CA ASP A 61 -12.95 -13.72 -3.80
C ASP A 61 -12.20 -13.42 -2.49
N PHE A 62 -11.10 -14.15 -2.23
CA PHE A 62 -10.23 -13.89 -1.09
C PHE A 62 -9.64 -12.48 -1.14
N ILE A 63 -9.05 -12.10 -2.28
CA ILE A 63 -8.42 -10.80 -2.44
C ILE A 63 -9.46 -9.68 -2.32
N GLN A 64 -10.62 -9.84 -2.96
CA GLN A 64 -11.72 -8.88 -2.85
C GLN A 64 -12.17 -8.72 -1.39
N SER A 65 -12.32 -9.83 -0.67
CA SER A 65 -12.72 -9.81 0.73
C SER A 65 -11.72 -9.06 1.62
N ILE A 66 -10.42 -9.34 1.47
CA ILE A 66 -9.38 -8.70 2.29
C ILE A 66 -9.18 -7.23 1.94
N VAL A 67 -9.40 -6.85 0.69
CA VAL A 67 -9.34 -5.46 0.23
C VAL A 67 -10.54 -4.66 0.74
N VAL A 68 -11.76 -5.22 0.62
CA VAL A 68 -12.99 -4.48 0.91
C VAL A 68 -13.36 -4.50 2.40
N HIS A 69 -13.06 -5.60 3.09
CA HIS A 69 -13.52 -5.84 4.48
C HIS A 69 -12.38 -6.13 5.46
N GLY A 70 -11.18 -6.36 4.99
CA GLY A 70 -10.05 -6.81 5.80
C GLY A 70 -8.98 -5.75 6.07
N THR A 71 -7.77 -6.26 6.25
CA THR A 71 -6.59 -5.48 6.65
C THR A 71 -6.27 -4.36 5.67
N CYS A 72 -6.38 -4.59 4.37
CA CYS A 72 -6.04 -3.60 3.35
C CYS A 72 -6.90 -2.33 3.49
N LYS A 73 -8.21 -2.50 3.70
CA LYS A 73 -9.12 -1.36 3.94
C LYS A 73 -8.71 -0.55 5.17
N ASN A 74 -8.42 -1.22 6.28
CA ASN A 74 -8.01 -0.54 7.50
C ASN A 74 -6.71 0.23 7.29
N ASP A 75 -5.75 -0.36 6.62
CA ASP A 75 -4.47 0.28 6.32
C ASP A 75 -4.65 1.53 5.44
N LEU A 76 -5.53 1.46 4.43
CA LEU A 76 -5.83 2.62 3.57
C LEU A 76 -6.53 3.76 4.35
N ILE A 77 -7.42 3.42 5.29
CA ILE A 77 -8.05 4.42 6.17
C ILE A 77 -6.99 5.09 7.03
N PHE A 78 -6.13 4.31 7.71
CA PHE A 78 -5.06 4.86 8.54
C PHE A 78 -4.06 5.70 7.74
N LEU A 79 -3.68 5.25 6.55
CA LEU A 79 -2.80 5.97 5.64
C LEU A 79 -3.40 7.34 5.30
N LYS A 80 -4.67 7.37 4.86
CA LYS A 80 -5.37 8.60 4.47
C LYS A 80 -5.55 9.56 5.64
N SER A 81 -6.12 9.10 6.77
CA SER A 81 -6.32 9.95 7.95
C SER A 81 -5.00 10.51 8.49
N THR A 82 -3.92 9.72 8.46
CA THR A 82 -2.59 10.21 8.87
C THR A 82 -2.04 11.25 7.90
N TYR A 83 -2.26 11.08 6.60
CA TYR A 83 -1.91 12.08 5.59
C TYR A 83 -2.68 13.40 5.81
N GLU A 84 -3.92 13.31 6.26
CA GLU A 84 -4.77 14.46 6.63
C GLU A 84 -4.40 15.10 7.98
N GLY A 85 -3.41 14.54 8.67
CA GLY A 85 -2.80 15.13 9.87
C GLY A 85 -3.23 14.49 11.20
N GLU A 86 -3.97 13.37 11.18
CA GLU A 86 -4.37 12.69 12.40
C GLU A 86 -3.23 11.84 13.00
N GLU A 87 -3.15 11.79 14.32
CA GLU A 87 -2.16 11.01 15.07
C GLU A 87 -2.80 9.67 15.52
N LEU A 88 -2.69 8.64 14.67
CA LEU A 88 -3.44 7.39 14.81
C LEU A 88 -2.58 6.15 15.08
N ASN A 89 -1.28 6.31 15.38
CA ASN A 89 -0.40 5.15 15.52
C ASN A 89 -0.86 4.14 16.58
N ASP A 90 -1.24 4.62 17.76
CA ASP A 90 -1.67 3.73 18.84
C ASP A 90 -2.98 3.01 18.51
N LEU A 91 -3.91 3.71 17.83
CA LEU A 91 -5.15 3.11 17.35
C LEU A 91 -4.87 2.05 16.27
N ALA A 92 -4.01 2.35 15.30
CA ALA A 92 -3.63 1.39 14.27
C ALA A 92 -3.02 0.11 14.85
N LEU A 93 -2.15 0.23 15.85
CA LEU A 93 -1.55 -0.90 16.56
C LEU A 93 -2.54 -1.66 17.46
N ALA A 94 -3.53 -0.97 18.03
CA ALA A 94 -4.57 -1.58 18.84
C ALA A 94 -5.60 -2.34 17.98
N MET A 95 -5.86 -1.89 16.76
CA MET A 95 -6.79 -2.51 15.82
C MET A 95 -6.19 -3.66 14.99
N CYS A 96 -4.93 -4.04 15.22
CA CYS A 96 -4.36 -5.22 14.58
C CYS A 96 -5.17 -6.48 14.96
N SER A 97 -5.65 -7.21 13.98
CA SER A 97 -6.50 -8.39 14.16
C SER A 97 -5.81 -9.57 14.84
N SER A 98 -4.47 -9.60 14.81
CA SER A 98 -3.65 -10.63 15.46
C SER A 98 -2.30 -10.08 15.91
N LYS A 99 -1.60 -10.89 16.72
CA LYS A 99 -0.23 -10.58 17.12
C LYS A 99 0.72 -10.56 15.92
N GLU A 100 0.53 -11.46 14.99
CA GLU A 100 1.32 -11.60 13.75
C GLU A 100 1.16 -10.34 12.90
N ARG A 101 -0.08 -9.85 12.73
CA ARG A 101 -0.34 -8.61 12.01
C ARG A 101 0.31 -7.39 12.64
N LYS A 102 0.33 -7.34 13.99
CA LYS A 102 1.02 -6.28 14.72
C LYS A 102 2.54 -6.34 14.51
N ILE A 103 3.12 -7.54 14.56
CA ILE A 103 4.56 -7.75 14.30
C ILE A 103 4.90 -7.32 12.87
N GLU A 104 4.12 -7.73 11.90
CA GLU A 104 4.28 -7.39 10.49
C GLU A 104 4.30 -5.87 10.28
N THR A 105 3.24 -5.17 10.68
CA THR A 105 3.12 -3.72 10.42
C THR A 105 4.23 -2.92 11.11
N LEU A 106 4.68 -3.35 12.31
CA LEU A 106 5.80 -2.74 13.01
C LEU A 106 7.15 -3.05 12.33
N ALA A 107 7.36 -4.27 11.86
CA ALA A 107 8.60 -4.64 11.17
C ALA A 107 8.74 -3.86 9.85
N MET A 108 7.69 -3.81 9.05
CA MET A 108 7.66 -3.02 7.80
C MET A 108 7.81 -1.52 8.08
N GLY A 109 7.11 -1.00 9.08
CA GLY A 109 7.21 0.41 9.48
C GLY A 109 8.62 0.80 9.91
N ASN A 110 9.26 0.02 10.78
CA ASN A 110 10.62 0.28 11.23
C ASN A 110 11.66 0.16 10.09
N ALA A 111 11.49 -0.81 9.18
CA ALA A 111 12.34 -0.92 8.00
C ALA A 111 12.20 0.30 7.08
N PHE A 112 10.97 0.76 6.84
CA PHE A 112 10.67 1.95 6.05
C PHE A 112 11.27 3.21 6.68
N ILE A 113 11.07 3.43 7.99
CA ILE A 113 11.64 4.55 8.75
C ILE A 113 13.16 4.59 8.62
N LYS A 114 13.82 3.43 8.74
CA LYS A 114 15.28 3.34 8.60
C LYS A 114 15.75 3.84 7.24
N ILE A 115 15.12 3.39 6.15
CA ILE A 115 15.48 3.80 4.79
C ILE A 115 15.16 5.27 4.55
N LEU A 116 14.02 5.77 5.04
CA LEU A 116 13.69 7.19 4.96
C LEU A 116 14.75 8.05 5.62
N LYS A 117 15.21 7.68 6.80
CA LYS A 117 16.28 8.40 7.50
C LYS A 117 17.61 8.36 6.75
N GLU A 118 18.04 7.18 6.33
CA GLU A 118 19.36 6.96 5.73
C GLU A 118 19.46 7.56 4.32
N SER A 119 18.45 7.33 3.48
CA SER A 119 18.50 7.67 2.05
C SER A 119 17.73 8.93 1.69
N TRP A 120 16.61 9.19 2.35
CA TRP A 120 15.70 10.30 2.03
C TRP A 120 15.82 11.50 2.96
N LYS A 121 16.66 11.38 4.01
CA LYS A 121 16.89 12.45 5.02
C LYS A 121 15.62 12.92 5.73
N PHE A 122 14.66 12.03 5.87
CA PHE A 122 13.41 12.26 6.59
C PHE A 122 13.31 11.33 7.80
N GLU A 123 13.14 11.92 8.97
CA GLU A 123 13.09 11.19 10.24
C GLU A 123 11.67 11.05 10.74
N LEU A 124 11.30 9.85 11.12
CA LEU A 124 10.05 9.51 11.81
C LEU A 124 10.36 8.81 13.13
N PRO A 125 9.48 8.89 14.13
CA PRO A 125 9.59 8.10 15.35
C PRO A 125 9.63 6.59 15.06
N ALA A 126 10.35 5.83 15.87
CA ALA A 126 10.35 4.38 15.77
C ALA A 126 9.01 3.77 16.24
N ASN A 127 8.79 2.52 15.90
CA ASN A 127 7.63 1.72 16.32
C ASN A 127 6.27 2.27 15.83
N MET A 128 6.26 2.76 14.59
CA MET A 128 5.04 3.15 13.90
C MET A 128 4.54 2.05 13.00
N ALA A 129 3.21 1.91 12.89
CA ALA A 129 2.58 1.03 11.91
C ALA A 129 2.91 1.51 10.49
N TYR A 130 3.11 0.56 9.57
CA TYR A 130 3.53 0.87 8.20
C TYR A 130 2.61 1.86 7.46
N PRO A 131 1.26 1.74 7.49
CA PRO A 131 0.39 2.73 6.85
C PRO A 131 0.52 4.13 7.45
N ILE A 132 0.80 4.25 8.76
CA ILE A 132 1.06 5.54 9.40
C ILE A 132 2.36 6.17 8.87
N CYS A 133 3.43 5.36 8.74
CA CYS A 133 4.68 5.84 8.14
C CYS A 133 4.48 6.35 6.71
N LEU A 134 3.71 5.63 5.91
CA LEU A 134 3.38 6.03 4.53
C LEU A 134 2.58 7.34 4.48
N GLY A 135 1.58 7.50 5.35
CA GLY A 135 0.78 8.73 5.42
C GLY A 135 1.64 9.95 5.76
N LYS A 136 2.49 9.84 6.80
CA LYS A 136 3.41 10.92 7.19
C LYS A 136 4.45 11.22 6.11
N ALA A 137 5.01 10.21 5.48
CA ALA A 137 5.98 10.39 4.40
C ALA A 137 5.33 11.00 3.15
N GLY A 138 4.15 10.50 2.74
CA GLY A 138 3.39 11.05 1.63
C GLY A 138 3.09 12.54 1.80
N LEU A 139 2.65 12.94 3.00
CA LEU A 139 2.42 14.35 3.33
C LEU A 139 3.72 15.17 3.25
N HIS A 140 4.81 14.68 3.84
CA HIS A 140 6.10 15.36 3.83
C HIS A 140 6.65 15.61 2.41
N PHE A 141 6.58 14.58 1.57
CA PHE A 141 7.07 14.67 0.18
C PHE A 141 6.01 15.22 -0.78
N LYS A 142 4.85 15.67 -0.28
CA LYS A 142 3.74 16.24 -1.05
C LYS A 142 3.23 15.32 -2.16
N ILE A 143 3.26 14.02 -1.90
CA ILE A 143 2.75 13.02 -2.84
C ILE A 143 1.21 12.97 -2.71
N PRO A 144 0.45 13.08 -3.80
CA PRO A 144 -1.01 12.97 -3.73
C PRO A 144 -1.46 11.68 -3.04
N ILE A 145 -2.38 11.79 -2.09
CA ILE A 145 -2.85 10.65 -1.28
C ILE A 145 -3.48 9.56 -2.15
N GLU A 146 -4.16 9.95 -3.21
CA GLU A 146 -4.79 9.05 -4.17
C GLU A 146 -3.74 8.15 -4.84
N LEU A 147 -2.60 8.71 -5.25
CA LEU A 147 -1.50 7.94 -5.83
C LEU A 147 -0.87 7.01 -4.80
N THR A 148 -0.61 7.49 -3.57
CA THR A 148 -0.04 6.66 -2.51
C THR A 148 -0.96 5.48 -2.18
N SER A 149 -2.26 5.73 -2.08
CA SER A 149 -3.28 4.70 -1.81
C SER A 149 -3.36 3.67 -2.95
N LEU A 150 -3.29 4.13 -4.19
CA LEU A 150 -3.31 3.27 -5.38
C LEU A 150 -2.10 2.34 -5.41
N PHE A 151 -0.89 2.88 -5.20
CA PHE A 151 0.34 2.09 -5.17
C PHE A 151 0.36 1.12 -4.00
N TYR A 152 -0.13 1.53 -2.82
CA TYR A 152 -0.29 0.63 -1.68
C TYR A 152 -1.18 -0.56 -2.02
N LEU A 153 -2.39 -0.28 -2.52
CA LEU A 153 -3.36 -1.31 -2.89
C LEU A 153 -2.80 -2.27 -3.94
N GLN A 154 -2.17 -1.74 -4.99
CA GLN A 154 -1.56 -2.55 -6.05
C GLN A 154 -0.42 -3.43 -5.51
N SER A 155 0.46 -2.88 -4.67
CA SER A 155 1.55 -3.66 -4.05
C SER A 155 1.01 -4.76 -3.14
N PHE A 156 0.01 -4.45 -2.31
CA PHE A 156 -0.63 -5.40 -1.41
C PHE A 156 -1.27 -6.56 -2.18
N THR A 157 -2.10 -6.26 -3.17
CA THR A 157 -2.78 -7.29 -3.98
C THR A 157 -1.81 -8.12 -4.80
N SER A 158 -0.80 -7.48 -5.42
CA SER A 158 0.23 -8.18 -6.19
C SER A 158 1.03 -9.15 -5.34
N ASN A 159 1.35 -8.81 -4.09
CA ASN A 159 2.05 -9.70 -3.17
C ASN A 159 1.22 -10.96 -2.88
N LEU A 160 -0.07 -10.82 -2.59
CA LEU A 160 -0.96 -11.96 -2.35
C LEU A 160 -1.12 -12.85 -3.59
N ILE A 161 -1.32 -12.25 -4.76
CA ILE A 161 -1.43 -12.99 -6.01
C ILE A 161 -0.13 -13.77 -6.32
N ASN A 162 1.03 -13.17 -6.08
CA ASN A 162 2.31 -13.84 -6.25
C ASN A 162 2.48 -15.05 -5.32
N ILE A 163 1.94 -15.00 -4.10
CA ILE A 163 1.91 -16.17 -3.20
C ILE A 163 1.00 -17.26 -3.79
N CYS A 164 -0.20 -16.89 -4.25
CA CYS A 164 -1.11 -17.86 -4.90
C CYS A 164 -0.45 -18.55 -6.10
N VAL A 165 0.18 -17.80 -7.00
CA VAL A 165 0.84 -18.35 -8.20
C VAL A 165 1.96 -19.33 -7.85
N LYS A 166 2.61 -19.16 -6.70
CA LYS A 166 3.67 -20.08 -6.24
C LYS A 166 3.13 -21.38 -5.63
N HIS A 167 2.01 -21.32 -4.96
CA HIS A 167 1.49 -22.42 -4.13
C HIS A 167 0.29 -23.15 -4.75
N VAL A 168 -0.46 -22.49 -5.63
CA VAL A 168 -1.55 -23.12 -6.40
C VAL A 168 -1.01 -23.37 -7.81
N PRO A 169 -1.28 -24.53 -8.45
CA PRO A 169 -0.77 -24.85 -9.79
C PRO A 169 -1.50 -24.03 -10.88
N LEU A 170 -1.54 -22.74 -10.70
CA LEU A 170 -2.09 -21.75 -11.63
C LEU A 170 -0.95 -21.19 -12.47
N GLY A 171 -1.12 -21.16 -13.78
CA GLY A 171 -0.12 -20.57 -14.67
C GLY A 171 0.07 -19.06 -14.41
N GLN A 172 1.22 -18.53 -14.79
CA GLN A 172 1.57 -17.11 -14.67
C GLN A 172 0.51 -16.17 -15.27
N LYS A 173 -0.17 -16.62 -16.34
CA LYS A 173 -1.24 -15.86 -16.99
C LYS A 173 -2.41 -15.59 -16.04
N ILE A 174 -2.84 -16.60 -15.29
CA ILE A 174 -3.95 -16.45 -14.31
C ILE A 174 -3.59 -15.43 -13.22
N GLY A 175 -2.34 -15.44 -12.75
CA GLY A 175 -1.86 -14.40 -11.83
C GLY A 175 -1.99 -12.99 -12.40
N GLN A 176 -1.66 -12.79 -13.68
CA GLN A 176 -1.82 -11.49 -14.33
C GLN A 176 -3.30 -11.12 -14.53
N ASP A 177 -4.14 -12.07 -14.92
CA ASP A 177 -5.59 -11.86 -15.05
C ASP A 177 -6.20 -11.45 -13.70
N CYS A 178 -5.78 -12.08 -12.58
CA CYS A 178 -6.17 -11.66 -11.23
C CYS A 178 -5.73 -10.24 -10.90
N ILE A 179 -4.48 -9.85 -11.21
CA ILE A 179 -4.00 -8.49 -10.99
C ILE A 179 -4.87 -7.48 -11.75
N VAL A 180 -5.11 -7.72 -13.04
CA VAL A 180 -5.91 -6.82 -13.88
C VAL A 180 -7.35 -6.69 -13.35
N ASN A 181 -7.97 -7.79 -12.95
CA ASN A 181 -9.34 -7.82 -12.45
C ASN A 181 -9.50 -7.21 -11.04
N THR A 182 -8.41 -7.18 -10.25
CA THR A 182 -8.38 -6.55 -8.93
C THR A 182 -7.86 -5.12 -8.96
N MET A 183 -7.40 -4.63 -10.12
CA MET A 183 -7.04 -3.21 -10.25
C MET A 183 -8.22 -2.33 -9.82
N PRO A 184 -7.98 -1.32 -8.97
CA PRO A 184 -9.06 -0.52 -8.44
C PRO A 184 -9.78 0.20 -9.58
N ASN A 185 -10.99 -0.23 -9.83
CA ASN A 185 -11.98 0.68 -10.39
C ASN A 185 -12.13 1.81 -9.37
N SER A 186 -12.29 3.04 -9.81
CA SER A 186 -12.37 4.31 -9.04
C SER A 186 -13.31 4.33 -7.81
N LEU A 187 -13.79 3.18 -7.35
CA LEU A 187 -14.70 2.97 -6.22
C LEU A 187 -13.97 2.78 -4.86
N PHE A 188 -12.63 2.69 -4.84
CA PHE A 188 -11.88 2.37 -3.61
C PHE A 188 -10.97 3.51 -3.12
N ILE A 189 -10.98 4.67 -3.77
CA ILE A 189 -10.13 5.83 -3.40
C ILE A 189 -10.97 6.96 -2.81
#